data_e91adea3f3f0433fda9fcdc4da698727
#
_entry.id   e91adea3f3f0433fda9fcdc4da698727
#
_cell.length_a   1.000
_cell.length_b   1.000
_cell.length_c   1.000
_cell.angle_alpha   90.00
_cell.angle_beta   90.00
_cell.angle_gamma   90.00
#
_symmetry.space_group_name_H-M   'P 1'
#
loop_
_entity.id
_entity.type
_entity.pdbx_description
1 polymer ?
#
loop_
_entity_poly.entity_id
_entity_poly.type
_entity_poly.pdbx_seq_one_letter_code
_entity_poly.pdbx_strand_id
1 'polypeptide(L)'
;MLEAAELECERGARTLFRAVSFVLAPGELLRVAGANGSGKTSLLRILCGLARPSAGEVRWKAEPIARLKEDYSRELVYIGHAPAVKDDLTPRENLAISCILAGQAASAEALAEALERLRVPELPVRKLSQGQRRRAALARLLVSEAPLWLLDEPFATLDAQGISLLNDLLEKQVDGGGAVVYTTHQEAGIRSTRVVDLGAGA
;
A
#
# COMPACT_ATOMS: atom_id res chain seq x y z
N MET A 1 -12.39 0.44 9.71
CA MET A 1 -12.64 1.78 9.18
C MET A 1 -11.41 2.63 9.46
N LEU A 2 -10.84 3.26 8.44
CA LEU A 2 -9.74 4.22 8.52
C LEU A 2 -10.31 5.64 8.43
N GLU A 3 -9.88 6.53 9.30
CA GLU A 3 -10.30 7.93 9.32
C GLU A 3 -9.06 8.84 9.30
N ALA A 4 -9.06 9.81 8.42
CA ALA A 4 -8.15 10.93 8.39
C ALA A 4 -8.93 12.18 8.78
N ALA A 5 -8.50 12.90 9.82
CA ALA A 5 -9.19 14.07 10.33
C ALA A 5 -8.24 15.27 10.26
N GLU A 6 -8.59 16.26 9.42
CA GLU A 6 -7.90 17.55 9.28
C GLU A 6 -6.36 17.41 9.12
N LEU A 7 -5.92 16.43 8.31
CA LEU A 7 -4.50 16.18 8.15
C LEU A 7 -3.80 17.32 7.41
N GLU A 8 -2.69 17.76 7.97
CA GLU A 8 -1.76 18.68 7.31
C GLU A 8 -0.37 18.05 7.21
N CYS A 9 0.34 18.36 6.13
CA CYS A 9 1.71 17.93 5.94
C CYS A 9 2.57 19.07 5.43
N GLU A 10 3.59 19.42 6.21
CA GLU A 10 4.63 20.37 5.86
C GLU A 10 5.98 19.66 5.70
N ARG A 11 6.78 20.08 4.75
CA ARG A 11 8.13 19.56 4.53
C ARG A 11 9.10 20.72 4.34
N GLY A 12 9.86 21.03 5.37
CA GLY A 12 10.62 22.27 5.45
C GLY A 12 9.68 23.47 5.45
N ALA A 13 9.92 24.43 4.57
CA ALA A 13 9.07 25.62 4.43
C ALA A 13 7.87 25.43 3.47
N ARG A 14 7.66 24.21 2.94
CA ARG A 14 6.61 23.94 1.96
C ARG A 14 5.48 23.13 2.58
N THR A 15 4.26 23.65 2.51
CA THR A 15 3.05 22.88 2.77
C THR A 15 2.74 22.02 1.54
N LEU A 16 2.56 20.70 1.77
CA LEU A 16 2.19 19.75 0.73
C LEU A 16 0.67 19.64 0.59
N PHE A 17 -0.04 19.60 1.72
CA PHE A 17 -1.50 19.62 1.77
C PHE A 17 -1.99 20.09 3.12
N ARG A 18 -3.24 20.59 3.18
CA ARG A 18 -3.94 21.05 4.39
C ARG A 18 -5.36 20.50 4.46
N ALA A 19 -5.85 20.35 5.67
CA ALA A 19 -7.24 20.01 5.99
C ALA A 19 -7.77 18.78 5.24
N VAL A 20 -6.91 17.77 4.99
CA VAL A 20 -7.34 16.55 4.31
C VAL A 20 -8.12 15.67 5.28
N SER A 21 -9.40 15.49 4.97
CA SER A 21 -10.31 14.69 5.79
C SER A 21 -11.07 13.69 4.94
N PHE A 22 -11.09 12.43 5.37
CA PHE A 22 -11.90 11.37 4.76
C PHE A 22 -12.11 10.22 5.72
N VAL A 23 -13.12 9.43 5.42
CA VAL A 23 -13.38 8.14 6.08
C VAL A 23 -13.38 7.07 5.01
N LEU A 24 -12.69 5.96 5.26
CA LEU A 24 -12.66 4.78 4.40
C LEU A 24 -13.27 3.60 5.16
N ALA A 25 -14.41 3.15 4.67
CA ALA A 25 -15.12 2.01 5.25
C ALA A 25 -14.56 0.67 4.73
N PRO A 26 -14.84 -0.46 5.40
CA PRO A 26 -14.63 -1.79 4.82
C PRO A 26 -15.32 -1.93 3.46
N GLY A 27 -14.67 -2.59 2.51
CA GLY A 27 -15.18 -2.74 1.14
C GLY A 27 -14.99 -1.52 0.24
N GLU A 28 -14.22 -0.51 0.68
CA GLU A 28 -13.96 0.68 -0.14
C GLU A 28 -12.54 0.71 -0.71
N LEU A 29 -12.43 1.24 -1.93
CA LEU A 29 -11.21 1.49 -2.67
C LEU A 29 -11.03 2.99 -2.88
N LEU A 30 -10.07 3.62 -2.19
CA LEU A 30 -9.79 5.03 -2.25
C LEU A 30 -8.56 5.32 -3.11
N ARG A 31 -8.72 6.13 -4.13
CA ARG A 31 -7.62 6.68 -4.92
C ARG A 31 -7.20 8.05 -4.39
N VAL A 32 -5.91 8.20 -4.10
CA VAL A 32 -5.31 9.51 -3.81
C VAL A 32 -4.78 10.09 -5.12
N ALA A 33 -5.39 11.18 -5.57
CA ALA A 33 -5.04 11.92 -6.76
C ALA A 33 -4.22 13.17 -6.42
N GLY A 34 -3.63 13.79 -7.43
CA GLY A 34 -2.87 15.03 -7.31
C GLY A 34 -1.61 15.03 -8.17
N ALA A 35 -1.06 16.20 -8.43
CA ALA A 35 0.15 16.41 -9.22
C ALA A 35 1.39 15.74 -8.59
N ASN A 36 2.49 15.64 -9.34
CA ASN A 36 3.76 15.21 -8.78
C ASN A 36 4.23 16.22 -7.70
N GLY A 37 4.63 15.70 -6.56
CA GLY A 37 5.04 16.52 -5.42
C GLY A 37 3.89 17.08 -4.58
N SER A 38 2.62 16.74 -4.84
CA SER A 38 1.47 17.17 -4.02
C SER A 38 1.40 16.49 -2.63
N GLY A 39 2.27 15.50 -2.36
CA GLY A 39 2.29 14.86 -1.05
C GLY A 39 1.62 13.48 -0.97
N LYS A 40 1.24 12.84 -2.10
CA LYS A 40 0.58 11.52 -2.10
C LYS A 40 1.34 10.47 -1.29
N THR A 41 2.64 10.30 -1.55
CA THR A 41 3.50 9.40 -0.75
C THR A 41 3.57 9.82 0.72
N SER A 42 3.58 11.14 0.99
CA SER A 42 3.58 11.66 2.38
C SER A 42 2.28 11.30 3.09
N LEU A 43 1.13 11.45 2.42
CA LEU A 43 -0.15 11.05 2.96
C LEU A 43 -0.16 9.54 3.28
N LEU A 44 0.25 8.67 2.34
CA LEU A 44 0.30 7.24 2.63
C LEU A 44 1.23 6.91 3.82
N ARG A 45 2.38 7.58 3.92
CA ARG A 45 3.30 7.41 5.06
C ARG A 45 2.68 7.87 6.38
N ILE A 46 1.86 8.91 6.37
CA ILE A 46 1.10 9.35 7.54
C ILE A 46 0.04 8.31 7.89
N LEU A 47 -0.73 7.84 6.90
CA LEU A 47 -1.76 6.83 7.10
C LEU A 47 -1.21 5.51 7.65
N CYS A 48 0.00 5.09 7.27
CA CYS A 48 0.62 3.87 7.82
C CYS A 48 1.45 4.10 9.09
N GLY A 49 1.46 5.33 9.64
CA GLY A 49 2.17 5.64 10.87
C GLY A 49 3.69 5.81 10.72
N LEU A 50 4.24 5.80 9.50
CA LEU A 50 5.67 6.02 9.22
C LEU A 50 6.07 7.50 9.25
N ALA A 51 5.12 8.42 9.20
CA ALA A 51 5.33 9.84 9.35
C ALA A 51 4.25 10.43 10.24
N ARG A 52 4.58 11.52 10.94
CA ARG A 52 3.59 12.29 11.71
C ARG A 52 3.04 13.41 10.84
N PRO A 53 1.73 13.67 10.87
CA PRO A 53 1.17 14.87 10.26
C PRO A 53 1.62 16.12 11.02
N SER A 54 1.63 17.28 10.37
CA SER A 54 1.89 18.59 11.00
C SER A 54 0.69 19.04 11.85
N ALA A 55 -0.53 18.67 11.43
CA ALA A 55 -1.77 18.82 12.20
C ALA A 55 -2.75 17.72 11.83
N GLY A 56 -3.78 17.54 12.66
CA GLY A 56 -4.77 16.47 12.47
C GLY A 56 -4.30 15.11 13.01
N GLU A 57 -5.12 14.11 12.82
CA GLU A 57 -4.83 12.75 13.28
C GLU A 57 -5.40 11.67 12.36
N VAL A 58 -4.81 10.49 12.42
CA VAL A 58 -5.31 9.28 11.77
C VAL A 58 -5.86 8.34 12.83
N ARG A 59 -7.04 7.77 12.55
CA ARG A 59 -7.69 6.78 13.42
C ARG A 59 -7.95 5.48 12.67
N TRP A 60 -7.76 4.39 13.35
CA TRP A 60 -8.15 3.05 12.92
C TRP A 60 -9.14 2.45 13.90
N LYS A 61 -10.33 2.03 13.41
CA LYS A 61 -11.41 1.50 14.27
C LYS A 61 -11.77 2.47 15.42
N ALA A 62 -11.82 3.76 15.11
CA ALA A 62 -12.07 4.89 16.00
C ALA A 62 -10.94 5.24 17.01
N GLU A 63 -9.85 4.49 17.06
CA GLU A 63 -8.72 4.75 17.93
C GLU A 63 -7.57 5.44 17.17
N PRO A 64 -6.92 6.49 17.76
CA PRO A 64 -5.74 7.09 17.14
C PRO A 64 -4.63 6.08 16.91
N ILE A 65 -4.08 6.01 15.68
CA ILE A 65 -3.03 5.04 15.33
C ILE A 65 -1.76 5.22 16.18
N ALA A 66 -1.52 6.43 16.66
CA ALA A 66 -0.40 6.74 17.56
C ALA A 66 -0.48 5.97 18.91
N ARG A 67 -1.68 5.56 19.33
CA ARG A 67 -1.89 4.74 20.54
C ARG A 67 -1.77 3.25 20.24
N LEU A 68 -2.20 2.81 19.05
CA LEU A 68 -2.23 1.41 18.64
C LEU A 68 -0.83 0.86 18.32
N LYS A 69 0.09 1.69 17.84
CA LYS A 69 1.49 1.32 17.55
C LYS A 69 1.63 0.02 16.74
N GLU A 70 2.20 -1.03 17.38
CA GLU A 70 2.44 -2.33 16.74
C GLU A 70 1.16 -3.06 16.34
N ASP A 71 0.08 -2.92 17.11
CA ASP A 71 -1.20 -3.54 16.78
C ASP A 71 -1.76 -2.99 15.47
N TYR A 72 -1.60 -1.68 15.22
CA TYR A 72 -1.99 -1.10 13.93
C TYR A 72 -1.12 -1.62 12.79
N SER A 73 0.18 -1.79 13.02
CA SER A 73 1.09 -2.27 11.97
C SER A 73 0.78 -3.69 11.49
N ARG A 74 0.16 -4.51 12.33
CA ARG A 74 -0.32 -5.87 11.98
C ARG A 74 -1.62 -5.87 11.18
N GLU A 75 -2.38 -4.78 11.26
CA GLU A 75 -3.66 -4.62 10.56
C GLU A 75 -3.50 -4.04 9.14
N LEU A 76 -2.28 -3.78 8.69
CA LEU A 76 -2.07 -3.18 7.37
C LEU A 76 -0.89 -3.80 6.59
N VAL A 77 -1.00 -3.73 5.26
CA VAL A 77 0.15 -3.87 4.36
C VAL A 77 0.44 -2.52 3.72
N TYR A 78 1.67 -2.03 3.87
CA TYR A 78 2.17 -0.90 3.12
C TYR A 78 3.16 -1.36 2.05
N ILE A 79 2.90 -0.97 0.80
CA ILE A 79 3.84 -1.16 -0.32
C ILE A 79 4.18 0.21 -0.86
N GLY A 80 5.41 0.65 -0.59
CA GLY A 80 5.92 1.95 -1.00
C GLY A 80 6.26 2.03 -2.49
N HIS A 81 6.64 3.21 -2.94
CA HIS A 81 7.08 3.45 -4.31
C HIS A 81 8.29 2.57 -4.69
N ALA A 82 9.30 2.51 -3.83
CA ALA A 82 10.41 1.56 -3.99
C ALA A 82 10.00 0.18 -3.44
N PRO A 83 10.20 -0.91 -4.21
CA PRO A 83 10.03 -2.26 -3.69
C PRO A 83 10.97 -2.49 -2.51
N ALA A 84 10.43 -2.79 -1.33
CA ALA A 84 11.21 -3.07 -0.13
C ALA A 84 11.69 -4.53 -0.14
N VAL A 85 12.47 -4.90 -1.15
CA VAL A 85 13.05 -6.24 -1.33
C VAL A 85 14.56 -6.18 -1.27
N LYS A 86 15.18 -7.15 -0.62
CA LYS A 86 16.65 -7.27 -0.49
C LYS A 86 17.24 -7.91 -1.74
N ASP A 87 18.22 -7.26 -2.35
CA ASP A 87 18.81 -7.63 -3.62
C ASP A 87 19.52 -8.99 -3.62
N ASP A 88 20.13 -9.36 -2.51
CA ASP A 88 20.89 -10.62 -2.37
C ASP A 88 20.02 -11.85 -2.05
N LEU A 89 18.78 -11.63 -1.66
CA LEU A 89 17.82 -12.69 -1.36
C LEU A 89 16.97 -13.04 -2.60
N THR A 90 16.42 -14.25 -2.60
CA THR A 90 15.38 -14.66 -3.54
C THR A 90 14.04 -14.00 -3.19
N PRO A 91 13.07 -13.93 -4.12
CA PRO A 91 11.72 -13.45 -3.83
C PRO A 91 11.05 -14.22 -2.68
N ARG A 92 11.26 -15.53 -2.60
CA ARG A 92 10.71 -16.40 -1.56
C ARG A 92 11.27 -16.04 -0.18
N GLU A 93 12.58 -15.86 -0.06
CA GLU A 93 13.22 -15.44 1.18
C GLU A 93 12.75 -14.05 1.62
N ASN A 94 12.64 -13.10 0.68
CA ASN A 94 12.09 -11.77 0.95
C ASN A 94 10.65 -11.84 1.46
N LEU A 95 9.81 -12.65 0.83
CA LEU A 95 8.40 -12.81 1.19
C LEU A 95 8.27 -13.48 2.57
N ALA A 96 9.05 -14.53 2.84
CA ALA A 96 9.08 -15.22 4.13
C ALA A 96 9.48 -14.25 5.27
N ILE A 97 10.54 -13.47 5.08
CA ILE A 97 10.97 -12.45 6.05
C ILE A 97 9.87 -11.41 6.28
N SER A 98 9.20 -10.98 5.21
CA SER A 98 8.09 -10.01 5.33
C SER A 98 6.93 -10.56 6.16
N CYS A 99 6.59 -11.84 6.01
CA CYS A 99 5.57 -12.51 6.83
C CYS A 99 5.98 -12.56 8.30
N ILE A 100 7.22 -12.97 8.58
CA ILE A 100 7.75 -13.03 9.95
C ILE A 100 7.70 -11.67 10.63
N LEU A 101 8.13 -10.60 9.92
CA LEU A 101 8.12 -9.22 10.44
C LEU A 101 6.69 -8.70 10.67
N ALA A 102 5.72 -9.19 9.91
CA ALA A 102 4.30 -8.89 10.11
C ALA A 102 3.64 -9.73 11.22
N GLY A 103 4.39 -10.64 11.86
CA GLY A 103 3.85 -11.56 12.86
C GLY A 103 2.94 -12.64 12.28
N GLN A 104 3.07 -12.93 10.98
CA GLN A 104 2.26 -13.90 10.25
C GLN A 104 3.12 -15.14 9.91
N ALA A 105 2.51 -16.31 9.98
CA ALA A 105 3.12 -17.56 9.51
C ALA A 105 2.55 -17.89 8.13
N ALA A 106 3.40 -18.00 7.12
CA ALA A 106 3.03 -18.52 5.82
C ALA A 106 3.77 -19.82 5.53
N SER A 107 3.07 -20.82 4.99
CA SER A 107 3.70 -22.08 4.61
C SER A 107 4.58 -21.91 3.38
N ALA A 108 5.53 -22.83 3.18
CA ALA A 108 6.40 -22.80 2.00
C ALA A 108 5.59 -22.90 0.69
N GLU A 109 4.49 -23.64 0.73
CA GLU A 109 3.55 -23.82 -0.38
C GLU A 109 2.83 -22.51 -0.69
N ALA A 110 2.30 -21.80 0.32
CA ALA A 110 1.61 -20.51 0.14
C ALA A 110 2.55 -19.43 -0.41
N LEU A 111 3.81 -19.41 0.03
CA LEU A 111 4.84 -18.51 -0.52
C LEU A 111 5.13 -18.82 -1.98
N ALA A 112 5.26 -20.11 -2.33
CA ALA A 112 5.50 -20.53 -3.70
C ALA A 112 4.33 -20.18 -4.63
N GLU A 113 3.09 -20.49 -4.22
CA GLU A 113 1.87 -20.18 -4.97
C GLU A 113 1.72 -18.67 -5.21
N ALA A 114 1.98 -17.84 -4.21
CA ALA A 114 1.92 -16.38 -4.33
C ALA A 114 2.89 -15.85 -5.39
N LEU A 115 4.13 -16.36 -5.41
CA LEU A 115 5.14 -15.97 -6.39
C LEU A 115 4.84 -16.51 -7.79
N GLU A 116 4.36 -17.73 -7.91
CA GLU A 116 3.94 -18.33 -9.17
C GLU A 116 2.77 -17.55 -9.80
N ARG A 117 1.74 -17.23 -9.01
CA ARG A 117 0.59 -16.45 -9.45
C ARG A 117 0.99 -15.08 -10.01
N LEU A 118 1.99 -14.43 -9.41
CA LEU A 118 2.54 -13.17 -9.89
C LEU A 118 3.69 -13.36 -10.92
N ARG A 119 3.99 -14.60 -11.32
CA ARG A 119 5.04 -14.95 -12.29
C ARG A 119 6.40 -14.35 -11.93
N VAL A 120 6.78 -14.48 -10.67
CA VAL A 120 8.07 -14.01 -10.17
C VAL A 120 9.08 -15.15 -10.26
N PRO A 121 10.20 -15.00 -11.02
CA PRO A 121 11.22 -16.04 -11.09
C PRO A 121 11.94 -16.25 -9.76
N GLU A 122 12.30 -17.48 -9.44
CA GLU A 122 13.10 -17.83 -8.26
C GLU A 122 14.59 -17.58 -8.51
N LEU A 123 14.96 -16.31 -8.63
CA LEU A 123 16.32 -15.82 -8.82
C LEU A 123 16.62 -14.74 -7.77
N PRO A 124 17.88 -14.51 -7.38
CA PRO A 124 18.23 -13.37 -6.54
C PRO A 124 17.65 -12.07 -7.10
N VAL A 125 17.06 -11.23 -6.23
CA VAL A 125 16.31 -10.04 -6.63
C VAL A 125 17.15 -9.11 -7.51
N ARG A 126 18.47 -9.03 -7.30
CA ARG A 126 19.38 -8.23 -8.17
C ARG A 126 19.33 -8.61 -9.65
N LYS A 127 18.91 -9.84 -9.98
CA LYS A 127 18.77 -10.33 -11.36
C LYS A 127 17.40 -10.11 -11.96
N LEU A 128 16.44 -9.63 -11.17
CA LEU A 128 15.07 -9.37 -11.61
C LEU A 128 14.96 -8.03 -12.34
N SER A 129 14.09 -7.98 -13.35
CA SER A 129 13.67 -6.71 -13.95
C SER A 129 12.88 -5.85 -12.94
N GLN A 130 12.70 -4.55 -13.22
CA GLN A 130 11.92 -3.66 -12.35
C GLN A 130 10.48 -4.16 -12.16
N GLY A 131 9.82 -4.63 -13.22
CA GLY A 131 8.49 -5.21 -13.15
C GLY A 131 8.44 -6.48 -12.30
N GLN A 132 9.45 -7.37 -12.43
CA GLN A 132 9.55 -8.58 -11.60
C GLN A 132 9.80 -8.24 -10.12
N ARG A 133 10.64 -7.25 -9.82
CA ARG A 133 10.85 -6.74 -8.45
C ARG A 133 9.53 -6.17 -7.88
N ARG A 134 8.77 -5.43 -8.71
CA ARG A 134 7.46 -4.91 -8.30
C ARG A 134 6.49 -6.04 -7.97
N ARG A 135 6.40 -7.05 -8.85
CA ARG A 135 5.57 -8.24 -8.61
C ARG A 135 6.01 -9.01 -7.36
N ALA A 136 7.31 -9.14 -7.09
CA ALA A 136 7.83 -9.75 -5.87
C ALA A 136 7.37 -9.00 -4.61
N ALA A 137 7.38 -7.66 -4.63
CA ALA A 137 6.85 -6.86 -3.53
C ALA A 137 5.33 -7.01 -3.35
N LEU A 138 4.58 -7.10 -4.47
CA LEU A 138 3.12 -7.30 -4.47
C LEU A 138 2.71 -8.70 -3.99
N ALA A 139 3.60 -9.70 -4.01
CA ALA A 139 3.31 -11.04 -3.49
C ALA A 139 2.90 -11.03 -2.02
N ARG A 140 3.30 -10.01 -1.26
CA ARG A 140 2.85 -9.80 0.13
C ARG A 140 1.32 -9.68 0.24
N LEU A 141 0.65 -9.14 -0.78
CA LEU A 141 -0.81 -9.00 -0.79
C LEU A 141 -1.53 -10.36 -0.85
N LEU A 142 -0.89 -11.38 -1.39
CA LEU A 142 -1.45 -12.73 -1.53
C LEU A 142 -1.35 -13.57 -0.26
N VAL A 143 -0.38 -13.27 0.59
CA VAL A 143 -0.11 -14.03 1.82
C VAL A 143 -0.53 -13.28 3.09
N SER A 144 -1.00 -12.03 2.94
CA SER A 144 -1.41 -11.19 4.07
C SER A 144 -2.92 -11.24 4.28
N GLU A 145 -3.33 -11.38 5.55
CA GLU A 145 -4.73 -11.27 5.99
C GLU A 145 -5.08 -9.84 6.47
N ALA A 146 -4.19 -8.88 6.29
CA ALA A 146 -4.39 -7.53 6.76
C ALA A 146 -5.60 -6.86 6.10
N PRO A 147 -6.53 -6.29 6.87
CA PRO A 147 -7.75 -5.70 6.34
C PRO A 147 -7.52 -4.35 5.64
N LEU A 148 -6.35 -3.73 5.79
CA LEU A 148 -6.03 -2.44 5.18
C LEU A 148 -4.78 -2.54 4.29
N TRP A 149 -4.91 -2.15 3.01
CA TRP A 149 -3.78 -2.03 2.10
C TRP A 149 -3.52 -0.57 1.74
N LEU A 150 -2.27 -0.14 1.87
CA LEU A 150 -1.79 1.19 1.51
C LEU A 150 -0.72 1.04 0.43
N LEU A 151 -1.02 1.46 -0.81
CA LEU A 151 -0.21 1.14 -1.98
C LEU A 151 0.24 2.41 -2.70
N ASP A 152 1.57 2.65 -2.71
CA ASP A 152 2.15 3.82 -3.38
C ASP A 152 2.61 3.45 -4.80
N GLU A 153 1.90 3.96 -5.81
CA GLU A 153 2.12 3.70 -7.25
C GLU A 153 2.19 2.18 -7.57
N PRO A 154 1.22 1.34 -7.14
CA PRO A 154 1.34 -0.10 -7.24
C PRO A 154 1.40 -0.61 -8.69
N PHE A 155 0.88 0.15 -9.65
CA PHE A 155 0.83 -0.19 -11.07
C PHE A 155 2.13 0.16 -11.82
N ALA A 156 3.02 0.95 -11.20
CA ALA A 156 4.26 1.37 -11.86
C ALA A 156 5.10 0.16 -12.30
N THR A 157 5.63 0.21 -13.51
CA THR A 157 6.48 -0.82 -14.12
C THR A 157 5.80 -2.18 -14.40
N LEU A 158 4.49 -2.31 -14.16
CA LEU A 158 3.74 -3.49 -14.54
C LEU A 158 3.35 -3.46 -16.02
N ASP A 159 3.38 -4.62 -16.65
CA ASP A 159 2.76 -4.85 -17.96
C ASP A 159 1.23 -5.04 -17.84
N ALA A 160 0.53 -5.10 -18.95
CA ALA A 160 -0.93 -5.23 -18.98
C ALA A 160 -1.42 -6.42 -18.14
N GLN A 161 -0.69 -7.54 -18.16
CA GLN A 161 -1.05 -8.71 -17.37
C GLN A 161 -0.84 -8.47 -15.86
N GLY A 162 0.26 -7.82 -15.47
CA GLY A 162 0.51 -7.45 -14.07
C GLY A 162 -0.55 -6.47 -13.55
N ILE A 163 -1.00 -5.54 -14.39
CA ILE A 163 -2.09 -4.61 -14.07
C ILE A 163 -3.39 -5.40 -13.84
N SER A 164 -3.75 -6.33 -14.74
CA SER A 164 -4.95 -7.17 -14.57
C SER A 164 -4.91 -7.97 -13.28
N LEU A 165 -3.79 -8.65 -13.00
CA LEU A 165 -3.62 -9.42 -11.78
C LEU A 165 -3.73 -8.56 -10.52
N LEU A 166 -3.18 -7.35 -10.55
CA LEU A 166 -3.31 -6.44 -9.41
C LEU A 166 -4.75 -5.97 -9.23
N ASN A 167 -5.46 -5.64 -10.30
CA ASN A 167 -6.87 -5.26 -10.23
C ASN A 167 -7.72 -6.38 -9.60
N ASP A 168 -7.53 -7.64 -10.01
CA ASP A 168 -8.22 -8.80 -9.43
C ASP A 168 -7.94 -8.93 -7.92
N LEU A 169 -6.70 -8.63 -7.48
CA LEU A 169 -6.34 -8.65 -6.06
C LEU A 169 -7.02 -7.52 -5.27
N LEU A 170 -7.08 -6.31 -5.85
CA LEU A 170 -7.73 -5.17 -5.22
C LEU A 170 -9.23 -5.40 -5.09
N GLU A 171 -9.89 -5.91 -6.13
CA GLU A 171 -11.30 -6.28 -6.12
C GLU A 171 -11.58 -7.35 -5.06
N LYS A 172 -10.79 -8.44 -5.05
CA LYS A 172 -10.92 -9.49 -4.04
C LYS A 172 -10.76 -8.97 -2.60
N GLN A 173 -9.84 -8.02 -2.38
CA GLN A 173 -9.63 -7.42 -1.07
C GLN A 173 -10.88 -6.66 -0.60
N VAL A 174 -11.45 -5.81 -1.45
CA VAL A 174 -12.64 -5.02 -1.10
C VAL A 174 -13.89 -5.87 -1.00
N ASP A 175 -14.08 -6.85 -1.88
CA ASP A 175 -15.20 -7.80 -1.83
C ASP A 175 -15.15 -8.65 -0.56
N GLY A 176 -13.94 -8.96 -0.07
CA GLY A 176 -13.71 -9.61 1.21
C GLY A 176 -13.91 -8.70 2.44
N GLY A 177 -14.34 -7.46 2.25
CA GLY A 177 -14.55 -6.49 3.34
C GLY A 177 -13.27 -5.78 3.79
N GLY A 178 -12.14 -5.94 3.11
CA GLY A 178 -10.96 -5.14 3.32
C GLY A 178 -11.10 -3.73 2.76
N ALA A 179 -10.13 -2.87 3.04
CA ALA A 179 -10.08 -1.50 2.53
C ALA A 179 -8.73 -1.23 1.86
N VAL A 180 -8.74 -0.43 0.79
CA VAL A 180 -7.52 -0.12 0.06
C VAL A 180 -7.40 1.38 -0.18
N VAL A 181 -6.21 1.94 0.08
CA VAL A 181 -5.81 3.27 -0.37
C VAL A 181 -4.66 3.12 -1.35
N TYR A 182 -4.76 3.73 -2.52
CA TYR A 182 -3.68 3.69 -3.48
C TYR A 182 -3.44 5.04 -4.18
N THR A 183 -2.21 5.25 -4.62
CA THR A 183 -1.84 6.34 -5.51
C THR A 183 -1.59 5.80 -6.90
N THR A 184 -1.89 6.57 -7.93
CA THR A 184 -1.47 6.26 -9.30
C THR A 184 -1.50 7.49 -10.20
N HIS A 185 -0.58 7.53 -11.16
CA HIS A 185 -0.58 8.46 -12.29
C HIS A 185 -1.12 7.81 -13.57
N GLN A 186 -1.39 6.51 -13.56
CA GLN A 186 -1.87 5.74 -14.69
C GLN A 186 -3.36 5.49 -14.59
N GLU A 187 -4.01 5.32 -15.73
CA GLU A 187 -5.35 4.74 -15.77
C GLU A 187 -5.24 3.25 -15.48
N ALA A 188 -5.61 2.87 -14.27
CA ALA A 188 -5.46 1.50 -13.80
C ALA A 188 -6.62 0.57 -14.20
N GLY A 189 -7.64 1.10 -14.86
CA GLY A 189 -8.84 0.31 -15.26
C GLY A 189 -9.74 -0.11 -14.09
N ILE A 190 -9.33 0.13 -12.85
CA ILE A 190 -10.14 -0.18 -11.66
C ILE A 190 -10.98 1.03 -11.26
N ARG A 191 -12.23 0.79 -10.91
CA ARG A 191 -13.12 1.84 -10.37
C ARG A 191 -12.87 2.03 -8.89
N SER A 192 -12.23 3.16 -8.52
CA SER A 192 -12.21 3.60 -7.13
C SER A 192 -13.61 3.98 -6.67
N THR A 193 -13.99 3.57 -5.47
CA THR A 193 -15.26 3.97 -4.84
C THR A 193 -15.19 5.43 -4.38
N ARG A 194 -13.98 5.93 -4.09
CA ARG A 194 -13.71 7.29 -3.62
C ARG A 194 -12.43 7.85 -4.22
N VAL A 195 -12.37 9.16 -4.33
CA VAL A 195 -11.16 9.90 -4.74
C VAL A 195 -10.91 11.03 -3.76
N VAL A 196 -9.66 11.15 -3.29
CA VAL A 196 -9.15 12.32 -2.56
C VAL A 196 -8.11 13.00 -3.44
N ASP A 197 -8.35 14.26 -3.79
CA ASP A 197 -7.43 15.06 -4.60
C ASP A 197 -6.66 16.04 -3.73
N LEU A 198 -5.34 15.88 -3.65
CA LEU A 198 -4.43 16.74 -2.88
C LEU A 198 -4.14 18.07 -3.58
N GLY A 199 -4.60 18.27 -4.83
CA GLY A 199 -4.46 19.53 -5.56
C GLY A 199 -5.65 20.49 -5.38
N ALA A 200 -6.78 20.03 -4.84
CA ALA A 200 -8.01 20.81 -4.72
C ALA A 200 -8.03 21.77 -3.50
N GLY A 201 -7.00 21.79 -2.67
CA GLY A 201 -6.93 22.58 -1.42
C GLY A 201 -5.66 23.44 -1.28
N ALA A 202 -4.97 23.77 -2.40
CA ALA A 202 -3.79 24.65 -2.37
C ALA A 202 -4.16 26.07 -2.77
#